data_b3b6b33e2609767f5d6d1b0a79cfc341
#
_entry.id   b3b6b33e2609767f5d6d1b0a79cfc341
#
_cell.length_a   1.000
_cell.length_b   1.000
_cell.length_c   1.000
_cell.angle_alpha   90.00
_cell.angle_beta   90.00
_cell.angle_gamma   90.00
#
_symmetry.space_group_name_H-M   'P 1'
#
loop_
_entity.id
_entity.type
_entity.pdbx_description
1 polymer ?
#
loop_
_entity_poly.entity_id
_entity_poly.type
_entity_poly.pdbx_seq_one_letter_code
_entity_poly.pdbx_strand_id
1 'polypeptide(L)'
;FMMKPVEATGLKWEISKSKTATQLDSNYQSQVALSLPSKSENLVSDVVFVLDKSTSAQIENQALEMLEQLKAQIEKTDAKVKVGIVIFNKTAHVSSWFNLTSQMSQIKEAIQQEITSGTNSHAGLLAGKELLDNDKEVEAQRKYMVFVSDGITYMYNQEPTVTAWSFEN
;
A
#
# COMPACT_ATOMS: atom_id res chain seq x y z
N PHE A 1 22.14 4.41 39.14
CA PHE A 1 22.61 4.17 37.77
C PHE A 1 21.63 4.87 36.82
N MET A 2 21.98 6.04 36.33
CA MET A 2 21.17 6.76 35.33
C MET A 2 21.51 6.21 33.94
N MET A 3 20.60 5.47 33.33
CA MET A 3 20.69 5.17 31.90
C MET A 3 20.37 6.44 31.10
N LYS A 4 21.31 6.89 30.27
CA LYS A 4 21.04 7.90 29.26
C LYS A 4 20.14 7.29 28.17
N PRO A 5 19.10 8.01 27.71
CA PRO A 5 18.29 7.52 26.58
C PRO A 5 19.15 7.48 25.32
N VAL A 6 19.08 6.37 24.61
CA VAL A 6 19.65 6.25 23.25
C VAL A 6 18.73 7.07 22.33
N GLU A 7 19.24 8.17 21.79
CA GLU A 7 18.56 8.93 20.73
C GLU A 7 18.56 8.10 19.44
N ALA A 8 17.40 7.57 19.08
CA ALA A 8 17.17 7.11 17.72
C ALA A 8 17.02 8.34 16.82
N THR A 9 17.99 8.51 15.92
CA THR A 9 18.04 9.59 14.95
C THR A 9 16.78 9.55 14.06
N GLY A 10 15.91 10.56 14.15
CA GLY A 10 14.86 10.86 13.19
C GLY A 10 13.41 10.89 13.71
N LEU A 11 13.10 10.42 14.89
CA LEU A 11 11.74 10.45 15.43
C LEU A 11 11.70 11.37 16.67
N LYS A 12 11.09 12.55 16.53
CA LYS A 12 10.70 13.35 17.68
C LYS A 12 9.54 12.68 18.40
N TRP A 13 9.85 11.94 19.47
CA TRP A 13 8.85 11.39 20.36
C TRP A 13 8.46 12.46 21.39
N GLU A 14 7.29 13.05 21.27
CA GLU A 14 6.67 13.75 22.39
C GLU A 14 6.01 12.71 23.30
N ILE A 15 6.77 12.17 24.21
CA ILE A 15 6.25 11.23 25.21
C ILE A 15 5.81 12.06 26.41
N SER A 16 4.52 12.28 26.57
CA SER A 16 3.99 12.69 27.86
C SER A 16 3.93 11.46 28.77
N LYS A 17 4.85 11.37 29.73
CA LYS A 17 4.85 10.30 30.72
C LYS A 17 4.03 10.77 31.92
N SER A 18 2.97 10.08 32.24
CA SER A 18 2.31 10.28 33.53
C SER A 18 2.47 9.05 34.39
N LYS A 19 2.85 9.28 35.63
CA LYS A 19 2.90 8.26 36.67
C LYS A 19 2.11 8.79 37.87
N THR A 20 1.07 8.09 38.25
CA THR A 20 0.31 8.38 39.47
C THR A 20 0.41 7.22 40.42
N ALA A 21 0.42 7.52 41.71
CA ALA A 21 0.36 6.51 42.77
C ALA A 21 -0.68 6.97 43.80
N THR A 22 -1.49 6.04 44.26
CA THR A 22 -2.38 6.28 45.40
C THR A 22 -1.59 6.31 46.70
N GLN A 23 -2.15 6.90 47.74
CA GLN A 23 -1.61 6.71 49.08
C GLN A 23 -1.73 5.23 49.50
N LEU A 24 -0.89 4.80 50.43
CA LEU A 24 -0.98 3.46 50.98
C LEU A 24 -2.34 3.25 51.68
N ASP A 25 -2.97 2.14 51.38
CA ASP A 25 -4.18 1.72 52.05
C ASP A 25 -3.88 1.09 53.42
N SER A 26 -4.89 0.59 54.11
CA SER A 26 -4.75 -0.06 55.41
C SER A 26 -3.92 -1.36 55.40
N ASN A 27 -3.66 -1.92 54.22
CA ASN A 27 -2.84 -3.11 53.98
C ASN A 27 -1.43 -2.77 53.48
N TYR A 28 -1.04 -1.49 53.55
CA TYR A 28 0.22 -0.96 53.03
C TYR A 28 0.41 -1.18 51.54
N GLN A 29 -0.69 -1.19 50.76
CA GLN A 29 -0.67 -1.32 49.30
C GLN A 29 -0.93 0.03 48.64
N SER A 30 -0.26 0.29 47.50
CA SER A 30 -0.46 1.44 46.67
C SER A 30 -0.65 0.99 45.24
N GLN A 31 -1.61 1.58 44.55
CA GLN A 31 -1.81 1.37 43.14
C GLN A 31 -0.99 2.39 42.31
N VAL A 32 -0.13 1.90 41.42
CA VAL A 32 0.66 2.74 40.52
C VAL A 32 0.12 2.60 39.14
N ALA A 33 -0.36 3.71 38.54
CA ALA A 33 -0.74 3.78 37.14
C ALA A 33 0.38 4.42 36.35
N LEU A 34 0.81 3.75 35.28
CA LEU A 34 1.75 4.23 34.29
C LEU A 34 0.98 4.47 32.98
N SER A 35 0.96 5.72 32.51
CA SER A 35 0.46 6.03 31.21
C SER A 35 1.64 6.16 30.23
N LEU A 36 1.64 5.33 29.21
CA LEU A 36 2.57 5.37 28.09
C LEU A 36 1.77 5.76 26.84
N PRO A 37 1.59 7.08 26.58
CA PRO A 37 0.92 7.47 25.36
C PRO A 37 1.78 7.03 24.18
N SER A 38 1.20 6.20 23.31
CA SER A 38 1.74 5.99 21.98
C SER A 38 1.31 7.17 21.11
N LYS A 39 2.23 7.76 20.35
CA LYS A 39 1.85 8.68 19.29
C LYS A 39 1.03 7.85 18.29
N SER A 40 -0.24 8.21 18.10
CA SER A 40 -0.98 7.69 16.96
C SER A 40 -0.37 8.33 15.71
N GLU A 41 0.59 7.64 15.10
CA GLU A 41 1.04 8.02 13.78
C GLU A 41 -0.11 7.76 12.82
N ASN A 42 -0.52 8.77 12.07
CA ASN A 42 -1.35 8.56 10.88
C ASN A 42 -0.52 7.77 9.87
N LEU A 43 -0.54 6.46 9.99
CA LEU A 43 0.20 5.56 9.12
C LEU A 43 -0.44 5.60 7.74
N VAL A 44 0.26 6.21 6.79
CA VAL A 44 -0.12 6.19 5.37
C VAL A 44 0.70 5.12 4.68
N SER A 45 0.05 4.27 3.90
CA SER A 45 0.68 3.26 3.05
C SER A 45 0.24 3.43 1.61
N ASP A 46 1.17 3.20 0.68
CA ASP A 46 0.90 3.14 -0.74
C ASP A 46 0.76 1.68 -1.18
N VAL A 47 -0.30 1.38 -1.89
CA VAL A 47 -0.53 0.06 -2.48
C VAL A 47 -0.83 0.23 -3.97
N VAL A 48 0.02 -0.29 -4.82
CA VAL A 48 -0.22 -0.32 -6.27
C VAL A 48 -0.70 -1.71 -6.67
N PHE A 49 -1.86 -1.77 -7.29
CA PHE A 49 -2.37 -2.96 -7.94
C PHE A 49 -1.98 -2.94 -9.41
N VAL A 50 -1.18 -3.92 -9.84
CA VAL A 50 -0.77 -4.13 -11.23
C VAL A 50 -1.56 -5.30 -11.78
N LEU A 51 -2.51 -5.00 -12.68
CA LEU A 51 -3.56 -5.93 -13.09
C LEU A 51 -3.46 -6.27 -14.57
N ASP A 52 -3.41 -7.56 -14.86
CA ASP A 52 -3.42 -8.09 -16.21
C ASP A 52 -4.82 -7.95 -16.83
N LYS A 53 -4.92 -7.18 -17.91
CA LYS A 53 -6.14 -6.99 -18.68
C LYS A 53 -6.06 -7.65 -20.07
N SER A 54 -5.20 -8.68 -20.19
CA SER A 54 -5.22 -9.54 -21.36
C SER A 54 -6.56 -10.25 -21.49
N THR A 55 -6.92 -10.66 -22.70
CA THR A 55 -8.22 -11.29 -22.98
C THR A 55 -8.43 -12.63 -22.27
N SER A 56 -7.33 -13.30 -21.86
CA SER A 56 -7.38 -14.54 -21.09
C SER A 56 -7.55 -14.29 -19.58
N ALA A 57 -7.05 -13.16 -19.07
CA ALA A 57 -7.05 -12.85 -17.65
C ALA A 57 -8.39 -12.22 -17.23
N GLN A 58 -9.25 -13.00 -16.58
CA GLN A 58 -10.52 -12.53 -16.02
C GLN A 58 -10.35 -12.17 -14.54
N ILE A 59 -9.49 -11.18 -14.25
CA ILE A 59 -9.04 -10.87 -12.88
C ILE A 59 -9.79 -9.70 -12.23
N GLU A 60 -10.67 -9.01 -12.95
CA GLU A 60 -11.33 -7.78 -12.43
C GLU A 60 -12.10 -8.04 -11.14
N ASN A 61 -12.91 -9.11 -11.10
CA ASN A 61 -13.72 -9.44 -9.94
C ASN A 61 -12.85 -9.78 -8.72
N GLN A 62 -11.77 -10.53 -8.93
CA GLN A 62 -10.82 -10.87 -7.88
C GLN A 62 -10.13 -9.63 -7.33
N ALA A 63 -9.69 -8.72 -8.20
CA ALA A 63 -9.06 -7.47 -7.79
C ALA A 63 -10.02 -6.58 -6.99
N LEU A 64 -11.28 -6.47 -7.44
CA LEU A 64 -12.32 -5.73 -6.73
C LEU A 64 -12.62 -6.35 -5.36
N GLU A 65 -12.73 -7.66 -5.27
CA GLU A 65 -12.96 -8.36 -4.01
C GLU A 65 -11.79 -8.15 -3.03
N MET A 66 -10.56 -8.24 -3.48
CA MET A 66 -9.36 -7.96 -2.67
C MET A 66 -9.37 -6.52 -2.13
N LEU A 67 -9.75 -5.55 -2.95
CA LEU A 67 -9.84 -4.15 -2.55
C LEU A 67 -10.95 -3.88 -1.54
N GLU A 68 -12.12 -4.49 -1.71
CA GLU A 68 -13.21 -4.39 -0.74
C GLU A 68 -12.84 -5.03 0.61
N GLN A 69 -12.16 -6.18 0.59
CA GLN A 69 -11.65 -6.81 1.80
C GLN A 69 -10.60 -5.95 2.50
N LEU A 70 -9.66 -5.37 1.74
CA LEU A 70 -8.65 -4.46 2.28
C LEU A 70 -9.31 -3.23 2.90
N LYS A 71 -10.27 -2.60 2.19
CA LYS A 71 -11.06 -1.48 2.69
C LYS A 71 -11.73 -1.81 4.01
N ALA A 72 -12.43 -2.95 4.10
CA ALA A 72 -13.13 -3.39 5.30
C ALA A 72 -12.19 -3.62 6.50
N GLN A 73 -10.92 -3.96 6.27
CA GLN A 73 -9.92 -4.06 7.34
C GLN A 73 -9.41 -2.68 7.75
N ILE A 74 -9.11 -1.81 6.79
CA ILE A 74 -8.59 -0.46 7.05
C ILE A 74 -9.61 0.41 7.79
N GLU A 75 -10.90 0.30 7.47
CA GLU A 75 -11.98 1.04 8.15
C GLU A 75 -12.09 0.74 9.65
N LYS A 76 -11.48 -0.34 10.12
CA LYS A 76 -11.40 -0.71 11.55
C LYS A 76 -10.19 -0.08 12.26
N THR A 77 -9.39 0.68 11.56
CA THR A 77 -8.12 1.25 12.04
C THR A 77 -8.04 2.74 11.75
N ASP A 78 -7.03 3.41 12.32
CA ASP A 78 -6.71 4.81 11.97
C ASP A 78 -5.73 4.91 10.78
N ALA A 79 -5.38 3.78 10.16
CA ALA A 79 -4.48 3.74 9.02
C ALA A 79 -5.13 4.33 7.76
N LYS A 80 -4.33 4.96 6.92
CA LYS A 80 -4.74 5.48 5.61
C LYS A 80 -4.01 4.72 4.53
N VAL A 81 -4.73 4.32 3.48
CA VAL A 81 -4.16 3.64 2.33
C VAL A 81 -4.47 4.43 1.08
N LYS A 82 -3.42 4.79 0.34
CA LYS A 82 -3.53 5.28 -1.02
C LYS A 82 -3.39 4.10 -1.97
N VAL A 83 -4.28 4.01 -2.93
CA VAL A 83 -4.29 2.95 -3.94
C VAL A 83 -3.99 3.55 -5.30
N GLY A 84 -2.99 3.00 -5.99
CA GLY A 84 -2.73 3.23 -7.40
C GLY A 84 -3.15 2.00 -8.21
N ILE A 85 -3.78 2.22 -9.34
CA ILE A 85 -4.17 1.16 -10.27
C ILE A 85 -3.30 1.25 -11.52
N VAL A 86 -2.68 0.16 -11.85
CA VAL A 86 -1.98 -0.05 -13.12
C VAL A 86 -2.66 -1.22 -13.81
N ILE A 87 -3.34 -0.97 -14.90
CA ILE A 87 -3.85 -2.03 -15.76
C ILE A 87 -2.93 -2.16 -16.97
N PHE A 88 -2.67 -3.39 -17.39
CA PHE A 88 -1.80 -3.62 -18.54
C PHE A 88 -2.33 -4.67 -19.51
N ASN A 89 -2.00 -4.46 -20.77
CA ASN A 89 -2.08 -5.44 -21.83
C ASN A 89 -0.78 -5.36 -22.65
N LYS A 90 -0.78 -4.79 -23.83
CA LYS A 90 0.43 -4.47 -24.60
C LYS A 90 1.24 -3.35 -23.95
N THR A 91 0.58 -2.39 -23.35
CA THR A 91 1.15 -1.24 -22.63
C THR A 91 0.52 -1.12 -21.26
N ALA A 92 1.09 -0.31 -20.40
CA ALA A 92 0.54 -0.03 -19.07
C ALA A 92 -0.24 1.30 -19.08
N HIS A 93 -1.36 1.31 -18.36
CA HIS A 93 -2.19 2.47 -18.08
C HIS A 93 -2.21 2.70 -16.59
N VAL A 94 -1.83 3.88 -16.14
CA VAL A 94 -1.61 4.22 -14.74
C VAL A 94 -2.66 5.22 -14.29
N SER A 95 -3.32 4.95 -13.18
CA SER A 95 -4.25 5.89 -12.55
C SER A 95 -3.51 6.94 -11.70
N SER A 96 -4.25 7.95 -11.25
CA SER A 96 -3.83 8.75 -10.09
C SER A 96 -3.91 7.91 -8.81
N TRP A 97 -3.36 8.45 -7.70
CA TRP A 97 -3.57 7.89 -6.38
C TRP A 97 -4.99 8.16 -5.88
N PHE A 98 -5.61 7.15 -5.30
CA PHE A 98 -6.93 7.20 -4.69
C PHE A 98 -6.87 6.86 -3.20
N ASN A 99 -7.70 7.51 -2.41
CA ASN A 99 -7.91 7.06 -1.04
C ASN A 99 -8.84 5.84 -1.02
N LEU A 100 -8.37 4.73 -0.45
CA LEU A 100 -9.08 3.45 -0.48
C LEU A 100 -10.50 3.52 0.12
N THR A 101 -10.67 4.25 1.22
CA THR A 101 -11.95 4.26 1.95
C THR A 101 -12.97 5.22 1.35
N SER A 102 -12.53 6.33 0.75
CA SER A 102 -13.43 7.38 0.24
C SER A 102 -13.58 7.43 -1.27
N GLN A 103 -12.71 6.75 -2.04
CA GLN A 103 -12.68 6.84 -3.50
C GLN A 103 -12.80 5.48 -4.20
N MET A 104 -13.52 4.53 -3.60
CA MET A 104 -13.68 3.18 -4.15
C MET A 104 -14.36 3.17 -5.53
N SER A 105 -15.25 4.11 -5.81
CA SER A 105 -15.90 4.22 -7.13
C SER A 105 -14.89 4.55 -8.23
N GLN A 106 -13.97 5.47 -7.99
CA GLN A 106 -12.91 5.83 -8.93
C GLN A 106 -11.90 4.68 -9.11
N ILE A 107 -11.62 3.94 -8.03
CA ILE A 107 -10.77 2.74 -8.10
C ILE A 107 -11.43 1.69 -9.01
N LYS A 108 -12.73 1.43 -8.83
CA LYS A 108 -13.48 0.50 -9.68
C LYS A 108 -13.47 0.93 -11.15
N GLU A 109 -13.71 2.21 -11.42
CA GLU A 109 -13.67 2.76 -12.78
C GLU A 109 -12.29 2.57 -13.42
N ALA A 110 -11.21 2.82 -12.69
CA ALA A 110 -9.85 2.62 -13.19
C ALA A 110 -9.54 1.13 -13.52
N ILE A 111 -10.06 0.19 -12.73
CA ILE A 111 -9.91 -1.26 -12.97
C ILE A 111 -10.74 -1.69 -14.19
N GLN A 112 -11.95 -1.16 -14.32
CA GLN A 112 -12.91 -1.55 -15.35
C GLN A 112 -12.68 -0.87 -16.69
N GLN A 113 -11.71 0.04 -16.78
CA GLN A 113 -11.34 0.66 -18.06
C GLN A 113 -11.01 -0.43 -19.07
N GLU A 114 -11.68 -0.38 -20.24
CA GLU A 114 -11.42 -1.31 -21.33
C GLU A 114 -10.11 -0.97 -22.04
N ILE A 115 -9.25 -1.97 -22.16
CA ILE A 115 -8.02 -1.92 -22.95
C ILE A 115 -7.92 -3.21 -23.76
N THR A 116 -7.34 -3.14 -24.97
CA THR A 116 -7.36 -4.25 -25.91
C THR A 116 -6.00 -4.87 -26.15
N SER A 117 -5.99 -6.19 -26.20
CA SER A 117 -4.97 -7.15 -26.67
C SER A 117 -3.52 -7.01 -26.16
N GLY A 118 -2.89 -8.17 -25.98
CA GLY A 118 -1.49 -8.36 -25.60
C GLY A 118 -1.31 -8.56 -24.10
N THR A 119 -0.15 -9.10 -23.72
CA THR A 119 0.23 -9.33 -22.33
C THR A 119 1.69 -8.97 -22.14
N ASN A 120 1.93 -7.79 -21.58
CA ASN A 120 3.25 -7.25 -21.28
C ASN A 120 3.38 -6.99 -19.78
N SER A 121 3.64 -8.05 -19.03
CA SER A 121 3.84 -7.98 -17.56
C SER A 121 4.99 -7.07 -17.18
N HIS A 122 6.04 -6.99 -18.03
CA HIS A 122 7.18 -6.11 -17.81
C HIS A 122 6.76 -4.63 -17.81
N ALA A 123 5.93 -4.20 -18.76
CA ALA A 123 5.41 -2.84 -18.80
C ALA A 123 4.56 -2.52 -17.55
N GLY A 124 3.71 -3.47 -17.13
CA GLY A 124 2.90 -3.31 -15.92
C GLY A 124 3.74 -3.15 -14.66
N LEU A 125 4.75 -3.99 -14.47
CA LEU A 125 5.63 -3.95 -13.29
C LEU A 125 6.49 -2.68 -13.26
N LEU A 126 7.03 -2.25 -14.42
CA LEU A 126 7.80 -1.01 -14.50
C LEU A 126 6.94 0.21 -14.15
N ALA A 127 5.73 0.28 -14.69
CA ALA A 127 4.79 1.37 -14.42
C ALA A 127 4.38 1.41 -12.94
N GLY A 128 4.11 0.24 -12.33
CA GLY A 128 3.81 0.13 -10.90
C GLY A 128 4.97 0.58 -10.03
N LYS A 129 6.20 0.18 -10.39
CA LYS A 129 7.41 0.63 -9.69
C LYS A 129 7.59 2.14 -9.80
N GLU A 130 7.43 2.70 -10.99
CA GLU A 130 7.56 4.14 -11.21
C GLU A 130 6.53 4.94 -10.41
N LEU A 131 5.28 4.48 -10.35
CA LEU A 131 4.23 5.11 -9.55
C LEU A 131 4.61 5.14 -8.05
N LEU A 132 5.14 4.04 -7.52
CA LEU A 132 5.62 3.97 -6.14
C LEU A 132 6.85 4.85 -5.90
N ASP A 133 7.81 4.85 -6.83
CA ASP A 133 9.05 5.62 -6.69
C ASP A 133 8.80 7.14 -6.74
N ASN A 134 7.77 7.56 -7.47
CA ASN A 134 7.42 8.98 -7.62
C ASN A 134 6.70 9.56 -6.40
N ASP A 135 6.04 8.76 -5.59
CA ASP A 135 5.53 9.22 -4.30
C ASP A 135 6.68 9.36 -3.30
N LYS A 136 6.94 10.59 -2.85
CA LYS A 136 7.97 10.89 -1.85
C LYS A 136 7.42 11.14 -0.45
N GLU A 137 6.11 11.08 -0.29
CA GLU A 137 5.43 11.34 0.98
C GLU A 137 5.40 10.11 1.88
N VAL A 138 5.43 8.91 1.28
CA VAL A 138 5.38 7.63 1.99
C VAL A 138 6.75 6.96 1.96
N GLU A 139 7.19 6.45 3.12
CA GLU A 139 8.45 5.75 3.26
C GLU A 139 8.44 4.40 2.53
N ALA A 140 9.60 3.95 2.05
CA ALA A 140 9.74 2.74 1.24
C ALA A 140 9.16 1.47 1.90
N GLN A 141 9.27 1.35 3.22
CA GLN A 141 8.74 0.22 3.98
C GLN A 141 7.21 0.15 4.05
N ARG A 142 6.53 1.22 3.60
CA ARG A 142 5.05 1.30 3.53
C ARG A 142 4.54 1.33 2.10
N LYS A 143 5.35 0.91 1.15
CA LYS A 143 5.01 0.83 -0.26
C LYS A 143 4.89 -0.62 -0.68
N TYR A 144 3.78 -0.96 -1.27
CA TYR A 144 3.44 -2.33 -1.64
C TYR A 144 2.99 -2.38 -3.08
N MET A 145 3.35 -3.47 -3.76
CA MET A 145 2.86 -3.79 -5.10
C MET A 145 2.16 -5.14 -5.05
N VAL A 146 0.93 -5.19 -5.54
CA VAL A 146 0.14 -6.41 -5.73
C VAL A 146 0.03 -6.66 -7.22
N PHE A 147 0.67 -7.72 -7.71
CA PHE A 147 0.64 -8.12 -9.11
C PHE A 147 -0.36 -9.27 -9.30
N VAL A 148 -1.30 -9.10 -10.21
CA VAL A 148 -2.33 -10.10 -10.51
C VAL A 148 -2.35 -10.36 -12.02
N SER A 149 -2.07 -11.61 -12.41
CA SER A 149 -1.99 -12.06 -13.80
C SER A 149 -2.35 -13.55 -13.87
N ASP A 150 -2.72 -14.04 -15.04
CA ASP A 150 -2.85 -15.48 -15.33
C ASP A 150 -1.47 -16.16 -15.57
N GLY A 151 -0.40 -15.39 -15.56
CA GLY A 151 0.98 -15.87 -15.59
C GLY A 151 1.60 -16.00 -16.98
N ILE A 152 0.86 -15.82 -18.06
CA ILE A 152 1.36 -15.94 -19.42
C ILE A 152 1.71 -14.56 -19.99
N THR A 153 3.00 -14.30 -20.23
CA THR A 153 3.45 -13.06 -20.88
C THR A 153 3.98 -13.37 -22.27
N TYR A 154 3.55 -12.55 -23.24
CA TYR A 154 3.97 -12.66 -24.63
C TYR A 154 4.82 -11.50 -25.12
N MET A 155 4.98 -10.48 -24.28
CA MET A 155 5.64 -9.24 -24.65
C MET A 155 6.51 -8.75 -23.51
N TYR A 156 7.54 -7.99 -23.85
CA TYR A 156 8.40 -7.32 -22.89
C TYR A 156 8.90 -5.98 -23.47
N ASN A 157 9.32 -5.07 -22.61
CA ASN A 157 10.00 -3.87 -23.06
C ASN A 157 11.48 -4.17 -23.22
N GLN A 158 12.05 -3.83 -24.36
CA GLN A 158 13.51 -3.90 -24.55
C GLN A 158 14.24 -2.82 -23.77
N GLU A 159 13.62 -1.64 -23.72
CA GLU A 159 13.95 -0.53 -22.84
C GLU A 159 12.64 -0.02 -22.22
N PRO A 160 12.65 0.87 -21.22
CA PRO A 160 11.42 1.30 -20.55
C PRO A 160 10.33 1.85 -21.49
N THR A 161 10.69 2.29 -22.68
CA THR A 161 9.78 2.93 -23.66
C THR A 161 9.48 2.08 -24.88
N VAL A 162 10.17 0.94 -25.08
CA VAL A 162 10.06 0.11 -26.28
C VAL A 162 9.43 -1.23 -25.94
N THR A 163 8.31 -1.55 -26.62
CA THR A 163 7.67 -2.86 -26.50
C THR A 163 8.09 -3.76 -27.65
N ALA A 164 8.69 -4.88 -27.36
CA ALA A 164 9.06 -5.90 -28.33
C ALA A 164 8.19 -7.15 -28.18
N TRP A 165 7.93 -7.84 -29.30
CA TRP A 165 7.27 -9.13 -29.31
C TRP A 165 8.30 -10.24 -29.07
N SER A 166 7.99 -11.14 -28.16
CA SER A 166 8.73 -12.38 -27.99
C SER A 166 7.83 -13.52 -28.46
N PHE A 167 8.08 -14.02 -29.66
CA PHE A 167 7.58 -15.32 -30.10
C PHE A 167 8.79 -16.27 -30.18
N GLU A 168 8.95 -17.12 -29.22
CA GLU A 168 9.70 -18.33 -29.39
C GLU A 168 8.69 -19.45 -29.71
N ASN A 169 8.81 -20.00 -30.92
CA ASN A 169 8.14 -21.23 -31.33
C ASN A 169 8.81 -22.42 -30.64
#